data_c6505e2a1b738d0fb4e572b8a69083ba
#
_entry.id   c6505e2a1b738d0fb4e572b8a69083ba
#
_cell.length_a   1.000
_cell.length_b   1.000
_cell.length_c   1.000
_cell.angle_alpha   90.00
_cell.angle_beta   90.00
_cell.angle_gamma   90.00
#
_symmetry.space_group_name_H-M   'P 1'
#
loop_
_entity.id
_entity.type
_entity.pdbx_description
1 polymer ?
#
loop_
_entity_poly.entity_id
_entity_poly.type
_entity_poly.pdbx_seq_one_letter_code
_entity_poly.pdbx_strand_id
1 'polypeptide(L)'
;MLRPPSLRGMMTMSDEIKRVPAKAMHKSFWNWLVFAHSCYNYERLQGTGFLYAMCPIIDALYAKDDVEGRRKAMQRHTAFFNTEVRLGGAIVGLTAAMEERIAAGEIELADDLMPSVKYGLMGPIAGVGDTIIQAVLSPILLSLCIGLAMDGNVAGPLLYLAMFVALLVVMGRHSFQLGYKKGDEAIMGLLESGLINKLITAAGIMGCTVMGALVANYVSLSTTINLE
;
A
#
# COMPACT_ATOMS: atom_id res chain seq x y z
N MET A 1 -52.42 29.37 -17.48
CA MET A 1 -51.45 28.35 -17.91
C MET A 1 -50.04 28.95 -17.76
N LEU A 2 -49.39 28.72 -16.64
CA LEU A 2 -48.03 29.16 -16.36
C LEU A 2 -47.07 28.00 -16.77
N ARG A 3 -46.18 28.25 -17.72
CA ARG A 3 -45.13 27.31 -18.10
C ARG A 3 -44.16 27.13 -16.93
N PRO A 4 -43.78 25.91 -16.56
CA PRO A 4 -42.73 25.71 -15.58
C PRO A 4 -41.37 26.22 -16.12
N PRO A 5 -40.49 26.76 -15.26
CA PRO A 5 -39.17 27.21 -15.66
C PRO A 5 -38.34 26.04 -16.20
N SER A 6 -37.66 26.27 -17.31
CA SER A 6 -36.84 25.29 -18.00
C SER A 6 -35.67 24.81 -17.10
N LEU A 7 -35.59 23.52 -16.88
CA LEU A 7 -34.49 22.79 -16.19
C LEU A 7 -33.11 22.88 -16.91
N ARG A 8 -32.95 23.86 -17.82
CA ARG A 8 -31.75 24.02 -18.66
C ARG A 8 -30.66 24.90 -18.05
N GLY A 9 -30.86 25.39 -16.83
CA GLY A 9 -29.92 26.30 -16.16
C GLY A 9 -29.11 25.69 -15.01
N MET A 10 -29.22 24.37 -14.73
CA MET A 10 -28.65 23.76 -13.53
C MET A 10 -27.63 22.62 -13.81
N MET A 11 -27.16 22.50 -15.04
CA MET A 11 -26.16 21.47 -15.39
C MET A 11 -25.11 22.07 -16.32
N THR A 12 -24.33 23.04 -15.84
CA THR A 12 -23.04 23.42 -16.48
C THR A 12 -22.08 23.94 -15.42
N MET A 13 -21.71 23.11 -14.48
CA MET A 13 -20.35 22.97 -13.98
C MET A 13 -20.09 21.47 -13.98
N SER A 14 -19.43 20.97 -15.01
CA SER A 14 -18.67 19.75 -14.90
C SER A 14 -17.62 20.03 -13.82
N ASP A 15 -17.90 19.63 -12.58
CA ASP A 15 -16.87 19.53 -11.56
C ASP A 15 -15.82 18.57 -12.14
N GLU A 16 -14.78 19.13 -12.76
CA GLU A 16 -13.58 18.37 -13.10
C GLU A 16 -13.13 17.74 -11.81
N ILE A 17 -13.19 16.41 -11.74
CA ILE A 17 -12.70 15.64 -10.59
C ILE A 17 -11.33 16.21 -10.24
N LYS A 18 -11.19 16.77 -9.06
CA LYS A 18 -9.95 17.38 -8.60
C LYS A 18 -8.90 16.28 -8.41
N ARG A 19 -8.13 16.03 -9.45
CA ARG A 19 -7.07 15.01 -9.42
C ARG A 19 -5.90 15.44 -8.54
N VAL A 20 -5.27 14.46 -7.90
CA VAL A 20 -4.07 14.71 -7.11
C VAL A 20 -2.94 15.20 -8.03
N PRO A 21 -2.36 16.40 -7.77
CA PRO A 21 -1.26 16.92 -8.57
C PRO A 21 -0.05 15.98 -8.54
N ALA A 22 0.67 15.89 -9.66
CA ALA A 22 1.86 15.03 -9.79
C ALA A 22 2.91 15.30 -8.69
N LYS A 23 3.03 16.56 -8.23
CA LYS A 23 3.92 16.94 -7.13
C LYS A 23 3.52 16.29 -5.80
N ALA A 24 2.21 16.22 -5.50
CA ALA A 24 1.71 15.58 -4.29
C ALA A 24 1.89 14.07 -4.36
N MET A 25 1.63 13.45 -5.52
CA MET A 25 1.90 12.03 -5.78
C MET A 25 3.38 11.69 -5.61
N HIS A 26 4.27 12.52 -6.15
CA HIS A 26 5.72 12.32 -6.00
C HIS A 26 6.15 12.40 -4.53
N LYS A 27 5.65 13.40 -3.79
CA LYS A 27 5.93 13.55 -2.37
C LYS A 27 5.38 12.38 -1.55
N SER A 28 4.16 11.92 -1.86
CA SER A 28 3.54 10.75 -1.23
C SER A 28 4.37 9.49 -1.44
N PHE A 29 4.81 9.23 -2.67
CA PHE A 29 5.69 8.11 -2.99
C PHE A 29 6.97 8.10 -2.15
N TRP A 30 7.68 9.25 -2.08
CA TRP A 30 8.92 9.34 -1.30
C TRP A 30 8.66 9.25 0.20
N ASN A 31 7.58 9.85 0.70
CA ASN A 31 7.18 9.70 2.09
C ASN A 31 6.96 8.23 2.44
N TRP A 32 6.28 7.46 1.57
CA TRP A 32 6.09 6.04 1.77
C TRP A 32 7.42 5.28 1.73
N LEU A 33 8.19 5.45 0.67
CA LEU A 33 9.41 4.68 0.45
C LEU A 33 10.45 4.85 1.57
N VAL A 34 10.58 6.07 2.08
CA VAL A 34 11.61 6.42 3.07
C VAL A 34 11.11 6.28 4.50
N PHE A 35 9.84 6.61 4.75
CA PHE A 35 9.31 6.74 6.11
C PHE A 35 8.32 5.63 6.50
N ALA A 36 8.07 4.63 5.66
CA ALA A 36 7.17 3.52 5.99
C ALA A 36 7.52 2.85 7.34
N HIS A 37 8.80 2.73 7.67
CA HIS A 37 9.29 2.12 8.91
C HIS A 37 9.76 3.12 9.97
N SER A 38 9.78 4.43 9.70
CA SER A 38 10.38 5.43 10.60
C SER A 38 9.58 5.63 11.89
N CYS A 39 8.27 5.43 11.84
CA CYS A 39 7.37 5.57 12.98
C CYS A 39 6.77 4.23 13.39
N TYR A 40 7.53 3.16 13.24
CA TYR A 40 7.10 1.82 13.55
C TYR A 40 6.76 1.68 15.04
N ASN A 41 5.55 1.24 15.34
CA ASN A 41 5.09 1.05 16.71
C ASN A 41 4.29 -0.25 16.81
N TYR A 42 4.22 -0.80 18.02
CA TYR A 42 3.63 -2.10 18.25
C TYR A 42 2.12 -2.17 17.92
N GLU A 43 1.40 -1.06 18.11
CA GLU A 43 -0.05 -1.00 17.90
C GLU A 43 -0.44 -0.92 16.43
N ARG A 44 0.33 -0.19 15.59
CA ARG A 44 -0.07 0.17 14.23
C ARG A 44 0.93 -0.21 13.16
N LEU A 45 2.09 -0.71 13.54
CA LEU A 45 3.24 -1.03 12.68
C LEU A 45 3.56 0.11 11.70
N GLN A 46 3.28 -0.05 10.42
CA GLN A 46 3.52 0.96 9.38
C GLN A 46 2.39 1.99 9.25
N GLY A 47 1.30 1.89 10.04
CA GLY A 47 0.12 2.74 9.90
C GLY A 47 0.43 4.25 9.97
N THR A 48 1.37 4.66 10.84
CA THR A 48 1.81 6.06 10.94
C THR A 48 2.57 6.52 9.70
N GLY A 49 3.44 5.65 9.15
CA GLY A 49 4.14 5.90 7.89
C GLY A 49 3.18 5.98 6.71
N PHE A 50 2.14 5.13 6.71
CA PHE A 50 1.08 5.19 5.70
C PHE A 50 0.32 6.53 5.75
N LEU A 51 -0.11 6.97 6.94
CA LEU A 51 -0.74 8.28 7.12
C LEU A 51 0.18 9.39 6.62
N TYR A 52 1.47 9.35 6.97
CA TYR A 52 2.44 10.36 6.52
C TYR A 52 2.59 10.39 4.99
N ALA A 53 2.52 9.23 4.34
CA ALA A 53 2.48 9.15 2.89
C ALA A 53 1.21 9.76 2.29
N MET A 54 0.06 9.63 2.96
CA MET A 54 -1.21 10.20 2.51
C MET A 54 -1.35 11.71 2.77
N CYS A 55 -0.61 12.30 3.70
CA CYS A 55 -0.70 13.73 4.01
C CYS A 55 -0.60 14.66 2.78
N PRO A 56 0.37 14.50 1.85
CA PRO A 56 0.43 15.36 0.65
C PRO A 56 -0.80 15.25 -0.26
N ILE A 57 -1.44 14.08 -0.27
CA ILE A 57 -2.64 13.79 -1.06
C ILE A 57 -3.84 14.50 -0.43
N ILE A 58 -4.02 14.33 0.89
CA ILE A 58 -5.08 14.99 1.66
C ILE A 58 -4.94 16.52 1.56
N ASP A 59 -3.72 17.05 1.67
CA ASP A 59 -3.45 18.48 1.52
C ASP A 59 -3.80 19.03 0.13
N ALA A 60 -3.73 18.21 -0.91
CA ALA A 60 -4.07 18.59 -2.27
C ALA A 60 -5.56 18.51 -2.55
N LEU A 61 -6.27 17.56 -1.96
CA LEU A 61 -7.68 17.28 -2.23
C LEU A 61 -8.63 18.14 -1.39
N TYR A 62 -8.33 18.30 -0.10
CA TYR A 62 -9.20 19.00 0.85
C TYR A 62 -8.73 20.44 1.05
N ALA A 63 -9.69 21.38 1.10
CA ALA A 63 -9.39 22.77 1.39
C ALA A 63 -8.82 22.93 2.81
N LYS A 64 -8.02 23.98 3.04
CA LYS A 64 -7.38 24.19 4.35
C LYS A 64 -8.37 24.51 5.48
N ASP A 65 -9.48 25.12 5.13
CA ASP A 65 -10.61 25.48 6.01
C ASP A 65 -11.57 24.31 6.23
N ASP A 66 -11.51 23.25 5.40
CA ASP A 66 -12.26 22.02 5.63
C ASP A 66 -11.57 21.12 6.69
N VAL A 67 -11.65 21.59 7.93
CA VAL A 67 -11.02 20.90 9.08
C VAL A 67 -11.63 19.52 9.29
N GLU A 68 -12.95 19.40 9.14
CA GLU A 68 -13.65 18.12 9.40
C GLU A 68 -13.39 17.08 8.30
N GLY A 69 -13.44 17.48 7.02
CA GLY A 69 -13.09 16.59 5.92
C GLY A 69 -11.65 16.07 6.01
N ARG A 70 -10.71 16.96 6.31
CA ARG A 70 -9.30 16.61 6.55
C ARG A 70 -9.12 15.66 7.74
N ARG A 71 -9.82 15.92 8.85
CA ARG A 71 -9.78 15.05 10.03
C ARG A 71 -10.28 13.65 9.72
N LYS A 72 -11.41 13.53 9.03
CA LYS A 72 -11.96 12.23 8.60
C LYS A 72 -11.01 11.51 7.64
N ALA A 73 -10.45 12.21 6.66
CA ALA A 73 -9.46 11.65 5.74
C ALA A 73 -8.23 11.11 6.49
N MET A 74 -7.67 11.87 7.43
CA MET A 74 -6.54 11.41 8.25
C MET A 74 -6.91 10.19 9.09
N GLN A 75 -8.08 10.17 9.72
CA GLN A 75 -8.54 9.05 10.55
C GLN A 75 -8.64 7.74 9.77
N ARG A 76 -9.13 7.77 8.51
CA ARG A 76 -9.16 6.57 7.64
C ARG A 76 -7.79 5.94 7.41
N HIS A 77 -6.72 6.71 7.54
CA HIS A 77 -5.36 6.23 7.28
C HIS A 77 -4.54 5.92 8.53
N THR A 78 -5.09 6.10 9.73
CA THR A 78 -4.41 5.78 11.01
C THR A 78 -4.50 4.32 11.41
N ALA A 79 -5.29 3.51 10.71
CA ALA A 79 -5.49 2.09 11.01
C ALA A 79 -4.18 1.30 10.94
N PHE A 80 -4.15 0.14 11.61
CA PHE A 80 -3.06 -0.83 11.50
C PHE A 80 -2.73 -1.13 10.05
N PHE A 81 -1.44 -1.15 9.72
CA PHE A 81 -0.97 -1.48 8.38
C PHE A 81 0.44 -2.08 8.45
N ASN A 82 0.65 -3.16 7.73
CA ASN A 82 1.97 -3.77 7.60
C ASN A 82 2.08 -4.58 6.30
N THR A 83 3.03 -4.22 5.45
CA THR A 83 3.26 -4.90 4.17
C THR A 83 4.71 -4.73 3.71
N GLU A 84 5.10 -5.44 2.66
CA GLU A 84 6.39 -5.20 2.01
C GLU A 84 6.38 -3.83 1.31
N VAL A 85 7.36 -2.98 1.57
CA VAL A 85 7.34 -1.54 1.21
C VAL A 85 7.32 -1.30 -0.30
N ARG A 86 8.05 -2.09 -1.08
CA ARG A 86 8.17 -1.88 -2.53
C ARG A 86 6.85 -2.15 -3.24
N LEU A 87 6.27 -3.33 -3.00
CA LEU A 87 4.97 -3.70 -3.58
C LEU A 87 3.80 -3.01 -2.86
N GLY A 88 3.94 -2.71 -1.58
CA GLY A 88 2.97 -1.96 -0.78
C GLY A 88 2.67 -0.56 -1.30
N GLY A 89 3.58 0.01 -2.09
CA GLY A 89 3.34 1.24 -2.84
C GLY A 89 2.05 1.18 -3.68
N ALA A 90 1.67 -0.01 -4.17
CA ALA A 90 0.41 -0.20 -4.90
C ALA A 90 -0.83 0.11 -4.04
N ILE A 91 -0.80 -0.25 -2.75
CA ILE A 91 -1.91 0.05 -1.83
C ILE A 91 -1.99 1.56 -1.57
N VAL A 92 -0.84 2.23 -1.40
CA VAL A 92 -0.81 3.69 -1.22
C VAL A 92 -1.34 4.39 -2.47
N GLY A 93 -0.94 3.95 -3.67
CA GLY A 93 -1.47 4.47 -4.93
C GLY A 93 -2.98 4.25 -5.10
N LEU A 94 -3.46 3.05 -4.80
CA LEU A 94 -4.89 2.70 -4.83
C LEU A 94 -5.70 3.58 -3.86
N THR A 95 -5.24 3.72 -2.62
CA THR A 95 -5.93 4.55 -1.62
C THR A 95 -5.90 6.03 -1.99
N ALA A 96 -4.88 6.51 -2.70
CA ALA A 96 -4.85 7.86 -3.25
C ALA A 96 -5.96 8.07 -4.30
N ALA A 97 -6.16 7.11 -5.21
CA ALA A 97 -7.26 7.15 -6.18
C ALA A 97 -8.64 7.08 -5.50
N MET A 98 -8.77 6.28 -4.43
CA MET A 98 -10.00 6.25 -3.63
C MET A 98 -10.28 7.59 -2.96
N GLU A 99 -9.28 8.26 -2.37
CA GLU A 99 -9.45 9.58 -1.75
C GLU A 99 -9.83 10.65 -2.75
N GLU A 100 -9.36 10.60 -4.00
CA GLU A 100 -9.83 11.50 -5.07
C GLU A 100 -11.33 11.42 -5.25
N ARG A 101 -11.87 10.22 -5.34
CA ARG A 101 -13.31 10.00 -5.55
C ARG A 101 -14.15 10.38 -4.34
N ILE A 102 -13.63 10.15 -3.13
CA ILE A 102 -14.29 10.58 -1.91
C ILE A 102 -14.35 12.11 -1.86
N ALA A 103 -13.24 12.78 -2.15
CA ALA A 103 -13.15 14.23 -2.14
C ALA A 103 -14.02 14.87 -3.25
N ALA A 104 -14.25 14.17 -4.35
CA ALA A 104 -15.16 14.56 -5.43
C ALA A 104 -16.65 14.29 -5.10
N GLY A 105 -16.96 13.59 -4.00
CA GLY A 105 -18.32 13.19 -3.65
C GLY A 105 -18.90 12.09 -4.55
N GLU A 106 -18.07 11.41 -5.34
CA GLU A 106 -18.52 10.31 -6.24
C GLU A 106 -18.82 9.04 -5.48
N ILE A 107 -18.17 8.84 -4.35
CA ILE A 107 -18.31 7.63 -3.52
C ILE A 107 -18.60 8.07 -2.09
N GLU A 108 -19.79 7.75 -1.60
CA GLU A 108 -20.06 7.71 -0.17
C GLU A 108 -19.49 6.37 0.34
N LEU A 109 -18.30 6.41 0.92
CA LEU A 109 -17.74 5.21 1.54
C LEU A 109 -18.35 5.00 2.91
N ALA A 110 -18.86 3.80 3.14
CA ALA A 110 -18.99 3.29 4.50
C ALA A 110 -17.61 3.42 5.20
N ASP A 111 -17.59 3.91 6.42
CA ASP A 111 -16.36 4.23 7.17
C ASP A 111 -15.34 3.06 7.19
N ASP A 112 -15.82 1.83 7.01
CA ASP A 112 -15.02 0.60 7.08
C ASP A 112 -14.43 0.15 5.72
N LEU A 113 -14.83 0.73 4.59
CA LEU A 113 -14.39 0.21 3.29
C LEU A 113 -12.89 0.47 3.04
N MET A 114 -12.39 1.65 3.35
CA MET A 114 -10.98 1.98 3.17
C MET A 114 -10.05 1.09 4.05
N PRO A 115 -10.32 0.92 5.36
CA PRO A 115 -9.61 -0.05 6.18
C PRO A 115 -9.70 -1.47 5.62
N SER A 116 -10.88 -1.92 5.18
CA SER A 116 -11.08 -3.28 4.66
C SER A 116 -10.26 -3.55 3.40
N VAL A 117 -10.17 -2.61 2.47
CA VAL A 117 -9.30 -2.70 1.28
C VAL A 117 -7.83 -2.84 1.69
N LYS A 118 -7.37 -2.01 2.63
CA LYS A 118 -6.00 -2.07 3.15
C LYS A 118 -5.71 -3.43 3.80
N TYR A 119 -6.60 -3.92 4.66
CA TYR A 119 -6.45 -5.20 5.34
C TYR A 119 -6.48 -6.38 4.37
N GLY A 120 -7.36 -6.36 3.38
CA GLY A 120 -7.45 -7.40 2.37
C GLY A 120 -6.21 -7.53 1.48
N LEU A 121 -5.53 -6.42 1.21
CA LEU A 121 -4.38 -6.38 0.30
C LEU A 121 -3.03 -6.51 1.00
N MET A 122 -2.88 -6.02 2.24
CA MET A 122 -1.57 -5.95 2.90
C MET A 122 -0.93 -7.31 3.10
N GLY A 123 -1.70 -8.33 3.50
CA GLY A 123 -1.18 -9.68 3.74
C GLY A 123 -0.67 -10.38 2.48
N PRO A 124 -1.50 -10.52 1.42
CA PRO A 124 -1.06 -11.10 0.15
C PRO A 124 0.14 -10.38 -0.47
N ILE A 125 0.14 -9.04 -0.45
CA ILE A 125 1.26 -8.24 -0.99
C ILE A 125 2.52 -8.42 -0.15
N ALA A 126 2.40 -8.50 1.18
CA ALA A 126 3.54 -8.81 2.05
C ALA A 126 4.11 -10.20 1.73
N GLY A 127 3.25 -11.23 1.67
CA GLY A 127 3.69 -12.60 1.39
C GLY A 127 4.44 -12.74 0.06
N VAL A 128 3.91 -12.15 -1.01
CA VAL A 128 4.57 -12.14 -2.32
C VAL A 128 5.85 -11.30 -2.30
N GLY A 129 5.79 -10.10 -1.73
CA GLY A 129 6.90 -9.17 -1.70
C GLY A 129 8.08 -9.68 -0.88
N ASP A 130 7.83 -10.17 0.33
CA ASP A 130 8.87 -10.72 1.21
C ASP A 130 9.52 -11.95 0.59
N THR A 131 8.72 -12.84 -0.03
CA THR A 131 9.26 -14.03 -0.70
C THR A 131 10.14 -13.64 -1.89
N ILE A 132 9.66 -12.79 -2.80
CA ILE A 132 10.42 -12.44 -4.00
C ILE A 132 11.66 -11.61 -3.63
N ILE A 133 11.50 -10.63 -2.76
CA ILE A 133 12.55 -9.63 -2.55
C ILE A 133 13.53 -10.07 -1.46
N GLN A 134 13.02 -10.54 -0.32
CA GLN A 134 13.89 -10.90 0.81
C GLN A 134 14.41 -12.32 0.72
N ALA A 135 13.58 -13.28 0.29
CA ALA A 135 14.00 -14.68 0.22
C ALA A 135 14.73 -15.04 -1.09
N VAL A 136 14.52 -14.31 -2.19
CA VAL A 136 15.11 -14.62 -3.50
C VAL A 136 16.08 -13.54 -3.97
N LEU A 137 15.60 -12.33 -4.25
CA LEU A 137 16.41 -11.29 -4.90
C LEU A 137 17.55 -10.77 -4.01
N SER A 138 17.30 -10.52 -2.72
CA SER A 138 18.33 -10.00 -1.82
C SER A 138 19.50 -10.99 -1.61
N PRO A 139 19.27 -12.29 -1.36
CA PRO A 139 20.37 -13.28 -1.29
C PRO A 139 21.13 -13.42 -2.61
N ILE A 140 20.45 -13.39 -3.77
CA ILE A 140 21.12 -13.45 -5.07
C ILE A 140 22.05 -12.24 -5.26
N LEU A 141 21.54 -11.03 -5.05
CA LEU A 141 22.35 -9.82 -5.15
C LEU A 141 23.52 -9.83 -4.18
N LEU A 142 23.29 -10.29 -2.94
CA LEU A 142 24.33 -10.40 -1.94
C LEU A 142 25.41 -11.41 -2.38
N SER A 143 25.02 -12.59 -2.86
CA SER A 143 25.97 -13.62 -3.28
C SER A 143 26.84 -13.18 -4.46
N LEU A 144 26.30 -12.40 -5.39
CA LEU A 144 27.07 -11.81 -6.49
C LEU A 144 28.12 -10.81 -6.01
N CYS A 145 27.83 -10.06 -4.96
CA CYS A 145 28.70 -8.99 -4.48
C CYS A 145 29.68 -9.45 -3.38
N ILE A 146 29.37 -10.53 -2.67
CA ILE A 146 30.20 -11.00 -1.54
C ILE A 146 31.56 -11.52 -2.01
N GLY A 147 31.63 -12.12 -3.20
CA GLY A 147 32.89 -12.57 -3.79
C GLY A 147 33.90 -11.42 -3.92
N LEU A 148 33.46 -10.30 -4.48
CA LEU A 148 34.30 -9.09 -4.58
C LEU A 148 34.73 -8.54 -3.21
N ALA A 149 33.84 -8.59 -2.24
CA ALA A 149 34.11 -8.09 -0.88
C ALA A 149 35.13 -9.01 -0.15
N MET A 150 35.08 -10.32 -0.36
CA MET A 150 36.05 -11.29 0.22
C MET A 150 37.45 -11.07 -0.32
N ASP A 151 37.60 -10.62 -1.56
CA ASP A 151 38.89 -10.24 -2.15
C ASP A 151 39.41 -8.87 -1.66
N GLY A 152 38.74 -8.26 -0.66
CA GLY A 152 39.08 -6.95 -0.13
C GLY A 152 38.66 -5.78 -1.02
N ASN A 153 37.85 -6.03 -2.06
CA ASN A 153 37.42 -5.01 -3.00
C ASN A 153 36.15 -4.29 -2.49
N VAL A 154 36.29 -3.00 -2.17
CA VAL A 154 35.19 -2.13 -1.69
C VAL A 154 34.07 -1.97 -2.72
N ALA A 155 34.32 -2.28 -4.00
CA ALA A 155 33.29 -2.24 -5.03
C ALA A 155 32.15 -3.22 -4.75
N GLY A 156 32.39 -4.37 -4.07
CA GLY A 156 31.36 -5.34 -3.72
C GLY A 156 30.21 -4.74 -2.89
N PRO A 157 30.46 -4.20 -1.70
CA PRO A 157 29.42 -3.55 -0.88
C PRO A 157 28.75 -2.37 -1.56
N LEU A 158 29.51 -1.53 -2.30
CA LEU A 158 28.93 -0.38 -3.01
C LEU A 158 28.01 -0.80 -4.14
N LEU A 159 28.38 -1.84 -4.90
CA LEU A 159 27.55 -2.39 -5.96
C LEU A 159 26.26 -3.00 -5.40
N TYR A 160 26.36 -3.77 -4.30
CA TYR A 160 25.17 -4.28 -3.62
C TYR A 160 24.21 -3.16 -3.19
N LEU A 161 24.73 -2.12 -2.53
CA LEU A 161 23.95 -0.98 -2.10
C LEU A 161 23.26 -0.28 -3.29
N ALA A 162 24.00 0.00 -4.37
CA ALA A 162 23.47 0.65 -5.55
C ALA A 162 22.36 -0.17 -6.22
N MET A 163 22.57 -1.47 -6.40
CA MET A 163 21.55 -2.37 -6.98
C MET A 163 20.31 -2.48 -6.08
N PHE A 164 20.50 -2.60 -4.77
CA PHE A 164 19.40 -2.70 -3.83
C PHE A 164 18.56 -1.42 -3.77
N VAL A 165 19.20 -0.26 -3.76
CA VAL A 165 18.51 1.05 -3.82
C VAL A 165 17.79 1.23 -5.16
N ALA A 166 18.42 0.87 -6.28
CA ALA A 166 17.78 0.91 -7.58
C ALA A 166 16.53 0.02 -7.64
N LEU A 167 16.61 -1.20 -7.13
CA LEU A 167 15.47 -2.12 -7.01
C LEU A 167 14.35 -1.52 -6.15
N LEU A 168 14.70 -0.96 -4.99
CA LEU A 168 13.76 -0.30 -4.08
C LEU A 168 12.99 0.82 -4.79
N VAL A 169 13.69 1.72 -5.47
CA VAL A 169 13.08 2.89 -6.11
C VAL A 169 12.27 2.50 -7.34
N VAL A 170 12.82 1.66 -8.23
CA VAL A 170 12.16 1.28 -9.48
C VAL A 170 10.90 0.46 -9.21
N MET A 171 10.99 -0.58 -8.39
CA MET A 171 9.84 -1.42 -8.06
C MET A 171 8.79 -0.63 -7.26
N GLY A 172 9.22 0.13 -6.25
CA GLY A 172 8.32 0.93 -5.44
C GLY A 172 7.57 1.97 -6.27
N ARG A 173 8.26 2.65 -7.18
CA ARG A 173 7.63 3.63 -8.07
C ARG A 173 6.65 2.98 -9.05
N HIS A 174 7.04 1.86 -9.63
CA HIS A 174 6.17 1.14 -10.56
C HIS A 174 4.90 0.63 -9.89
N SER A 175 5.02 0.00 -8.72
CA SER A 175 3.87 -0.50 -7.95
C SER A 175 2.94 0.63 -7.52
N PHE A 176 3.49 1.74 -7.00
CA PHE A 176 2.72 2.93 -6.61
C PHE A 176 1.93 3.52 -7.79
N GLN A 177 2.57 3.67 -8.95
CA GLN A 177 1.90 4.17 -10.16
C GLN A 177 0.84 3.20 -10.68
N LEU A 178 1.11 1.89 -10.61
CA LEU A 178 0.16 0.85 -11.02
C LEU A 178 -1.09 0.89 -10.14
N GLY A 179 -0.92 0.98 -8.82
CA GLY A 179 -2.02 1.10 -7.87
C GLY A 179 -2.88 2.32 -8.13
N TYR A 180 -2.26 3.48 -8.37
CA TYR A 180 -2.98 4.71 -8.66
C TYR A 180 -3.72 4.65 -10.02
N LYS A 181 -3.03 4.25 -11.09
CA LYS A 181 -3.62 4.23 -12.45
C LYS A 181 -4.74 3.21 -12.63
N LYS A 182 -4.61 2.05 -11.99
CA LYS A 182 -5.62 0.99 -12.01
C LYS A 182 -6.63 1.10 -10.86
N GLY A 183 -6.48 2.12 -10.02
CA GLY A 183 -7.35 2.35 -8.88
C GLY A 183 -8.83 2.36 -9.26
N ASP A 184 -9.17 3.00 -10.37
CA ASP A 184 -10.54 3.09 -10.85
C ASP A 184 -11.13 1.72 -11.24
N GLU A 185 -10.39 0.94 -12.05
CA GLU A 185 -10.81 -0.41 -12.43
C GLU A 185 -10.83 -1.35 -11.23
N ALA A 186 -9.84 -1.22 -10.36
CA ALA A 186 -9.75 -2.02 -9.14
C ALA A 186 -10.88 -1.70 -8.16
N ILE A 187 -11.24 -0.44 -7.97
CA ILE A 187 -12.34 -0.02 -7.08
C ILE A 187 -13.68 -0.57 -7.59
N MET A 188 -13.98 -0.39 -8.87
CA MET A 188 -15.21 -0.90 -9.45
C MET A 188 -15.27 -2.43 -9.37
N GLY A 189 -14.18 -3.10 -9.75
CA GLY A 189 -14.09 -4.56 -9.63
C GLY A 189 -14.15 -5.06 -8.20
N LEU A 190 -13.61 -4.34 -7.24
CA LEU A 190 -13.67 -4.67 -5.81
C LEU A 190 -15.09 -4.53 -5.26
N LEU A 191 -15.82 -3.48 -5.65
CA LEU A 191 -17.19 -3.23 -5.19
C LEU A 191 -18.19 -4.24 -5.80
N GLU A 192 -18.04 -4.57 -7.08
CA GLU A 192 -18.98 -5.43 -7.80
C GLU A 192 -18.74 -6.93 -7.60
N SER A 193 -17.50 -7.36 -7.44
CA SER A 193 -17.12 -8.79 -7.48
C SER A 193 -17.11 -9.52 -6.14
N GLY A 194 -17.30 -8.81 -5.01
CA GLY A 194 -17.07 -9.39 -3.68
C GLY A 194 -15.62 -9.86 -3.49
N LEU A 195 -14.69 -9.35 -4.32
CA LEU A 195 -13.28 -9.74 -4.34
C LEU A 195 -12.59 -9.45 -3.01
N ILE A 196 -12.99 -8.39 -2.31
CA ILE A 196 -12.47 -8.07 -0.98
C ILE A 196 -12.67 -9.22 -0.02
N ASN A 197 -13.90 -9.76 0.06
CA ASN A 197 -14.21 -10.88 0.93
C ASN A 197 -13.45 -12.16 0.52
N LYS A 198 -13.27 -12.39 -0.77
CA LYS A 198 -12.46 -13.52 -1.28
C LYS A 198 -10.99 -13.36 -0.94
N LEU A 199 -10.43 -12.14 -1.05
CA LEU A 199 -9.04 -11.84 -0.68
C LEU A 199 -8.81 -12.00 0.82
N ILE A 200 -9.72 -11.48 1.66
CA ILE A 200 -9.65 -11.64 3.13
C ILE A 200 -9.70 -13.14 3.49
N THR A 201 -10.61 -13.88 2.89
CA THR A 201 -10.73 -15.33 3.12
C THR A 201 -9.48 -16.08 2.67
N ALA A 202 -8.97 -15.77 1.47
CA ALA A 202 -7.75 -16.40 0.93
C ALA A 202 -6.52 -16.08 1.79
N ALA A 203 -6.36 -14.82 2.23
CA ALA A 203 -5.28 -14.41 3.13
C ALA A 203 -5.40 -15.13 4.49
N GLY A 204 -6.61 -15.29 5.03
CA GLY A 204 -6.85 -16.05 6.26
C GLY A 204 -6.47 -17.52 6.11
N ILE A 205 -6.89 -18.18 5.03
CA ILE A 205 -6.54 -19.58 4.74
C ILE A 205 -5.03 -19.73 4.61
N MET A 206 -4.37 -18.85 3.84
CA MET A 206 -2.91 -18.87 3.68
C MET A 206 -2.19 -18.67 5.01
N GLY A 207 -2.62 -17.71 5.83
CA GLY A 207 -2.06 -17.47 7.16
C GLY A 207 -2.19 -18.69 8.08
N CYS A 208 -3.36 -19.30 8.15
CA CYS A 208 -3.58 -20.53 8.94
C CYS A 208 -2.73 -21.70 8.42
N THR A 209 -2.61 -21.87 7.09
CA THR A 209 -1.81 -22.93 6.48
C THR A 209 -0.33 -22.76 6.81
N VAL A 210 0.22 -21.56 6.65
CA VAL A 210 1.63 -21.26 6.97
C VAL A 210 1.92 -21.44 8.46
N MET A 211 1.03 -20.94 9.33
CA MET A 211 1.17 -21.13 10.77
C MET A 211 1.09 -22.61 11.16
N GLY A 212 0.17 -23.36 10.58
CA GLY A 212 0.07 -24.79 10.81
C GLY A 212 1.30 -25.56 10.37
N ALA A 213 1.88 -25.23 9.20
CA ALA A 213 3.09 -25.82 8.70
C ALA A 213 4.30 -25.50 9.59
N LEU A 214 4.43 -24.25 10.07
CA LEU A 214 5.49 -23.83 11.00
C LEU A 214 5.40 -24.57 12.33
N VAL A 215 4.19 -24.67 12.91
CA VAL A 215 3.96 -25.40 14.16
C VAL A 215 4.28 -26.88 13.98
N ALA A 216 3.83 -27.51 12.90
CA ALA A 216 4.12 -28.91 12.61
C ALA A 216 5.63 -29.18 12.46
N ASN A 217 6.34 -28.30 11.76
CA ASN A 217 7.79 -28.40 11.60
C ASN A 217 8.53 -28.22 12.93
N TYR A 218 8.11 -27.26 13.76
CA TYR A 218 8.70 -27.03 15.08
C TYR A 218 8.48 -28.21 16.03
N VAL A 219 7.28 -28.78 16.05
CA VAL A 219 6.94 -29.97 16.86
C VAL A 219 7.72 -31.19 16.38
N SER A 220 7.84 -31.40 15.06
CA SER A 220 8.64 -32.49 14.49
C SER A 220 10.11 -32.42 14.90
N LEU A 221 10.72 -31.21 14.84
CA LEU A 221 12.10 -30.99 15.29
C LEU A 221 12.27 -31.27 16.80
N SER A 222 11.31 -30.85 17.62
CA SER A 222 11.36 -31.04 19.08
C SER A 222 11.22 -32.50 19.48
N THR A 223 10.42 -33.29 18.76
CA THR A 223 10.24 -34.73 19.04
C THR A 223 11.42 -35.57 18.59
N THR A 224 12.17 -35.19 17.58
CA THR A 224 13.36 -35.90 17.11
C THR A 224 14.52 -35.79 18.11
N ILE A 225 14.61 -34.69 18.86
CA ILE A 225 15.67 -34.47 19.87
C ILE A 225 15.47 -35.31 21.15
N ASN A 226 14.25 -35.76 21.43
CA ASN A 226 13.93 -36.50 22.67
C ASN A 226 13.95 -38.04 22.51
N LEU A 227 14.38 -38.58 21.37
CA LEU A 227 14.46 -40.01 21.09
C LEU A 227 15.90 -40.55 21.05
N GLU A 228 16.91 -39.73 21.33
CA GLU A 228 18.29 -40.12 21.62
C GLU A 228 18.61 -39.95 23.12
#